data_501b4a55b7bd0b2cb73e773b1965aef3
#
_entry.id   501b4a55b7bd0b2cb73e773b1965aef3
#
_cell.length_a   1.000
_cell.length_b   1.000
_cell.length_c   1.000
_cell.angle_alpha   90.00
_cell.angle_beta   90.00
_cell.angle_gamma   90.00
#
_symmetry.space_group_name_H-M   'P 1'
#
loop_
_entity.id
_entity.type
_entity.pdbx_description
1 polymer ?
#
loop_
_entity_poly.entity_id
_entity_poly.type
_entity_poly.pdbx_seq_one_letter_code
_entity_poly.pdbx_strand_id
1 'polypeptide(L)'
;MSTGGRDGGTAVELLFSSLWLVIITWLIARAVRQRGCLPRLERAAPPVPEEAPLIMVIIPARDEEANIGHCLEALLAQDYPPSRLRLLVVDDHSADATAAIVRSLSARHPRIALVSSPPLPPRWTGKSHACWIGVRAVEPEVGWLCFIDADVTLERSAVSSAVKTARAQGLDLLSLMPRQELRSFAERLILPCGLILLSFVQDLRHCQSRSRNEVVATGQFMLVRRDAYEAVGGHAAVCAAICEDLEFARRLKQTGRAVLLMGGDGLLSTRMYTGWRTLWPGLAKNLVETLGGPPATLGLAFAAVILAWAAFIVPISDLAGWLRGDQGALSALILALAGSGAALGLHVAATFYFRIPFWYGLVFPLGYTVGALIAIDSVRRRISGRVSWKGRIYS
;
A
#
# COMPACT_ATOMS: atom_id res chain seq x y z
N MET A 1 -38.77 -33.65 33.71
CA MET A 1 -38.95 -33.43 32.25
C MET A 1 -38.53 -32.00 31.92
N SER A 2 -37.32 -31.77 31.47
CA SER A 2 -36.87 -30.49 30.90
C SER A 2 -35.58 -30.76 30.10
N THR A 3 -35.64 -31.53 29.01
CA THR A 3 -34.52 -31.83 28.12
C THR A 3 -34.55 -30.96 26.85
N GLY A 4 -35.66 -30.31 26.54
CA GLY A 4 -35.79 -29.56 25.28
C GLY A 4 -35.11 -28.19 25.19
N GLY A 5 -34.57 -27.65 26.29
CA GLY A 5 -33.86 -26.34 26.25
C GLY A 5 -32.36 -26.44 26.09
N ARG A 6 -31.73 -27.60 26.36
CA ARG A 6 -30.28 -27.80 26.28
C ARG A 6 -29.82 -28.16 24.88
N ASP A 7 -30.64 -28.89 24.11
CA ASP A 7 -30.28 -29.31 22.74
C ASP A 7 -30.25 -28.14 21.74
N GLY A 8 -31.08 -27.11 21.97
CA GLY A 8 -31.09 -25.90 21.14
C GLY A 8 -29.84 -25.04 21.28
N GLY A 9 -29.28 -24.95 22.48
CA GLY A 9 -28.04 -24.16 22.73
C GLY A 9 -26.83 -24.76 22.06
N THR A 10 -26.63 -26.08 22.21
CA THR A 10 -25.47 -26.80 21.62
C THR A 10 -25.51 -26.82 20.08
N ALA A 11 -26.67 -26.89 19.45
CA ALA A 11 -26.82 -26.80 18.01
C ALA A 11 -26.41 -25.42 17.47
N VAL A 12 -26.75 -24.37 18.20
CA VAL A 12 -26.40 -22.98 17.87
C VAL A 12 -24.87 -22.76 17.98
N GLU A 13 -24.26 -23.19 19.09
CA GLU A 13 -22.80 -23.12 19.29
C GLU A 13 -22.03 -23.87 18.18
N LEU A 14 -22.45 -25.11 17.87
CA LEU A 14 -21.85 -25.90 16.79
C LEU A 14 -21.97 -25.21 15.42
N LEU A 15 -23.12 -24.60 15.13
CA LEU A 15 -23.33 -23.85 13.90
C LEU A 15 -22.37 -22.65 13.81
N PHE A 16 -22.27 -21.85 14.88
CA PHE A 16 -21.40 -20.66 14.91
C PHE A 16 -19.91 -21.05 14.77
N SER A 17 -19.44 -22.08 15.47
CA SER A 17 -18.05 -22.53 15.42
C SER A 17 -17.71 -23.16 14.07
N SER A 18 -18.65 -23.88 13.44
CA SER A 18 -18.50 -24.38 12.07
C SER A 18 -18.42 -23.23 11.06
N LEU A 19 -19.31 -22.26 11.15
CA LEU A 19 -19.30 -21.07 10.28
C LEU A 19 -18.02 -20.28 10.46
N TRP A 20 -17.56 -20.09 11.69
CA TRP A 20 -16.31 -19.44 12.02
C TRP A 20 -15.13 -20.13 11.32
N LEU A 21 -14.99 -21.43 11.46
CA LEU A 21 -13.91 -22.22 10.82
C LEU A 21 -13.95 -22.10 9.30
N VAL A 22 -15.14 -22.17 8.69
CA VAL A 22 -15.34 -22.03 7.24
C VAL A 22 -14.90 -20.65 6.77
N ILE A 23 -15.35 -19.58 7.45
CA ILE A 23 -14.99 -18.20 7.10
C ILE A 23 -13.47 -18.01 7.16
N ILE A 24 -12.83 -18.41 8.25
CA ILE A 24 -11.37 -18.25 8.41
C ILE A 24 -10.60 -19.07 7.38
N THR A 25 -10.99 -20.31 7.14
CA THR A 25 -10.37 -21.15 6.11
C THR A 25 -10.47 -20.52 4.73
N TRP A 26 -11.66 -19.98 4.39
CA TRP A 26 -11.86 -19.28 3.13
C TRP A 26 -11.00 -18.02 3.02
N LEU A 27 -10.92 -17.19 4.08
CA LEU A 27 -10.08 -16.00 4.11
C LEU A 27 -8.60 -16.34 3.93
N ILE A 28 -8.10 -17.36 4.64
CA ILE A 28 -6.72 -17.83 4.51
C ILE A 28 -6.45 -18.34 3.08
N ALA A 29 -7.32 -19.19 2.54
CA ALA A 29 -7.19 -19.70 1.19
C ALA A 29 -7.19 -18.56 0.15
N ARG A 30 -8.00 -17.51 0.38
CA ARG A 30 -7.99 -16.30 -0.45
C ARG A 30 -6.67 -15.55 -0.32
N ALA A 31 -6.18 -15.27 0.89
CA ALA A 31 -4.91 -14.58 1.12
C ALA A 31 -3.72 -15.31 0.48
N VAL A 32 -3.66 -16.64 0.63
CA VAL A 32 -2.61 -17.47 0.02
C VAL A 32 -2.65 -17.37 -1.50
N ARG A 33 -3.84 -17.46 -2.09
CA ARG A 33 -4.02 -17.30 -3.55
C ARG A 33 -3.59 -15.91 -4.02
N GLN A 34 -3.95 -14.85 -3.30
CA GLN A 34 -3.58 -13.47 -3.65
C GLN A 34 -2.06 -13.26 -3.62
N ARG A 35 -1.38 -13.82 -2.61
CA ARG A 35 0.08 -13.74 -2.51
C ARG A 35 0.77 -14.33 -3.74
N GLY A 36 0.26 -15.43 -4.29
CA GLY A 36 0.77 -16.05 -5.52
C GLY A 36 0.54 -15.21 -6.78
N CYS A 37 -0.38 -14.24 -6.72
CA CYS A 37 -0.72 -13.36 -7.85
C CYS A 37 0.10 -12.07 -7.91
N LEU A 38 0.93 -11.77 -6.92
CA LEU A 38 1.84 -10.63 -6.94
C LEU A 38 3.23 -11.11 -7.38
N PRO A 39 3.60 -10.93 -8.66
CA PRO A 39 4.92 -11.32 -9.14
C PRO A 39 5.98 -10.46 -8.45
N ARG A 40 7.16 -11.01 -8.24
CA ARG A 40 8.28 -10.29 -7.66
C ARG A 40 9.18 -9.77 -8.76
N LEU A 41 9.70 -8.57 -8.57
CA LEU A 41 10.71 -8.02 -9.45
C LEU A 41 12.02 -8.78 -9.23
N GLU A 42 12.52 -9.41 -10.29
CA GLU A 42 13.80 -10.10 -10.27
C GLU A 42 14.95 -9.14 -10.49
N ARG A 43 16.09 -9.40 -9.84
CA ARG A 43 17.31 -8.62 -10.05
C ARG A 43 17.81 -8.80 -11.48
N ALA A 44 18.18 -7.70 -12.10
CA ALA A 44 18.75 -7.69 -13.45
C ALA A 44 20.12 -7.02 -13.46
N ALA A 45 20.97 -7.46 -14.37
CA ALA A 45 22.22 -6.75 -14.68
C ALA A 45 21.91 -5.39 -15.34
N PRO A 46 22.77 -4.39 -15.16
CA PRO A 46 22.64 -3.10 -15.81
C PRO A 46 22.64 -3.24 -17.33
N PRO A 47 21.84 -2.45 -18.06
CA PRO A 47 21.89 -2.41 -19.50
C PRO A 47 23.18 -1.74 -19.98
N VAL A 48 23.61 -2.08 -21.18
CA VAL A 48 24.68 -1.32 -21.84
C VAL A 48 24.19 0.10 -22.16
N PRO A 49 25.06 1.13 -22.08
CA PRO A 49 24.62 2.53 -22.21
C PRO A 49 23.88 2.86 -23.51
N GLU A 50 24.25 2.20 -24.61
CA GLU A 50 23.66 2.43 -25.93
C GLU A 50 22.21 1.92 -26.02
N GLU A 51 21.89 0.86 -25.30
CA GLU A 51 20.55 0.25 -25.28
C GLU A 51 19.66 0.78 -24.14
N ALA A 52 20.26 1.47 -23.18
CA ALA A 52 19.58 2.01 -22.02
C ALA A 52 18.67 3.18 -22.43
N PRO A 53 17.35 3.13 -22.20
CA PRO A 53 16.50 4.28 -22.43
C PRO A 53 16.86 5.42 -21.46
N LEU A 54 16.63 6.66 -21.91
CA LEU A 54 16.75 7.82 -21.04
C LEU A 54 15.56 7.89 -20.09
N ILE A 55 15.86 7.96 -18.79
CA ILE A 55 14.86 8.00 -17.71
C ILE A 55 14.99 9.30 -16.95
N MET A 56 13.88 9.95 -16.70
CA MET A 56 13.75 11.00 -15.70
C MET A 56 13.06 10.46 -14.46
N VAL A 57 13.75 10.44 -13.34
CA VAL A 57 13.17 10.18 -12.02
C VAL A 57 12.63 11.51 -11.48
N ILE A 58 11.33 11.56 -11.21
CA ILE A 58 10.64 12.73 -10.67
C ILE A 58 10.25 12.42 -9.23
N ILE A 59 10.72 13.25 -8.30
CA ILE A 59 10.55 13.09 -6.85
C ILE A 59 9.76 14.29 -6.33
N PRO A 60 8.44 14.17 -6.13
CA PRO A 60 7.66 15.21 -5.47
C PRO A 60 8.04 15.25 -3.98
N ALA A 61 8.47 16.40 -3.50
CA ALA A 61 8.94 16.57 -2.13
C ALA A 61 8.21 17.72 -1.42
N ARG A 62 7.75 17.47 -0.20
CA ARG A 62 7.23 18.49 0.71
C ARG A 62 7.51 18.06 2.13
N ASP A 63 8.31 18.84 2.87
CA ASP A 63 8.70 18.55 4.25
C ASP A 63 9.25 17.10 4.38
N GLU A 64 10.33 16.81 3.64
CA GLU A 64 11.00 15.51 3.54
C GLU A 64 12.47 15.55 3.94
N GLU A 65 12.88 16.51 4.80
CA GLU A 65 14.28 16.67 5.23
C GLU A 65 14.88 15.38 5.82
N ALA A 66 14.05 14.54 6.45
CA ALA A 66 14.50 13.27 7.05
C ALA A 66 14.81 12.18 6.01
N ASN A 67 14.25 12.28 4.79
CA ASN A 67 14.25 11.18 3.81
C ASN A 67 14.98 11.53 2.51
N ILE A 68 14.82 12.77 2.02
CA ILE A 68 15.22 13.17 0.66
C ILE A 68 16.70 12.93 0.39
N GLY A 69 17.58 13.14 1.37
CA GLY A 69 19.02 12.90 1.22
C GLY A 69 19.32 11.43 0.91
N HIS A 70 18.78 10.53 1.71
CA HIS A 70 18.96 9.09 1.53
C HIS A 70 18.35 8.56 0.22
N CYS A 71 17.18 9.08 -0.16
CA CYS A 71 16.54 8.75 -1.43
C CYS A 71 17.44 9.13 -2.63
N LEU A 72 17.97 10.35 -2.64
CA LEU A 72 18.85 10.82 -3.71
C LEU A 72 20.19 10.07 -3.75
N GLU A 73 20.80 9.78 -2.62
CA GLU A 73 22.02 8.97 -2.53
C GLU A 73 21.80 7.56 -3.08
N ALA A 74 20.68 6.92 -2.74
CA ALA A 74 20.31 5.61 -3.27
C ALA A 74 20.08 5.63 -4.80
N LEU A 75 19.51 6.71 -5.33
CA LEU A 75 19.33 6.92 -6.77
C LEU A 75 20.65 7.22 -7.50
N LEU A 76 21.55 7.96 -6.88
CA LEU A 76 22.89 8.18 -7.43
C LEU A 76 23.73 6.90 -7.48
N ALA A 77 23.49 5.98 -6.54
CA ALA A 77 24.19 4.69 -6.44
C ALA A 77 23.61 3.60 -7.36
N GLN A 78 22.58 3.90 -8.15
CA GLN A 78 22.03 2.92 -9.10
C GLN A 78 23.06 2.47 -10.11
N ASP A 79 23.02 1.17 -10.47
CA ASP A 79 23.89 0.56 -11.50
C ASP A 79 23.45 0.89 -12.94
N TYR A 80 22.42 1.70 -13.10
CA TYR A 80 21.95 2.21 -14.39
C TYR A 80 22.94 3.23 -14.97
N PRO A 81 23.18 3.25 -16.32
CA PRO A 81 24.15 4.16 -16.92
C PRO A 81 23.92 5.62 -16.50
N PRO A 82 24.93 6.31 -15.92
CA PRO A 82 24.77 7.66 -15.38
C PRO A 82 24.29 8.71 -16.38
N SER A 83 24.66 8.58 -17.65
CA SER A 83 24.22 9.47 -18.74
C SER A 83 22.76 9.25 -19.12
N ARG A 84 22.15 8.15 -18.69
CA ARG A 84 20.78 7.73 -19.03
C ARG A 84 19.80 7.83 -17.84
N LEU A 85 20.26 8.27 -16.66
CA LEU A 85 19.43 8.45 -15.47
C LEU A 85 19.58 9.88 -14.96
N ARG A 86 18.51 10.64 -15.03
CA ARG A 86 18.41 12.02 -14.52
C ARG A 86 17.43 12.07 -13.36
N LEU A 87 17.67 12.94 -12.39
CA LEU A 87 16.89 13.08 -11.17
C LEU A 87 16.34 14.50 -11.09
N LEU A 88 15.05 14.63 -10.91
CA LEU A 88 14.35 15.91 -10.76
C LEU A 88 13.54 15.90 -9.47
N VAL A 89 13.96 16.71 -8.51
CA VAL A 89 13.15 16.96 -7.31
C VAL A 89 12.24 18.15 -7.57
N VAL A 90 10.97 17.99 -7.28
CA VAL A 90 10.00 19.08 -7.32
C VAL A 90 9.60 19.43 -5.89
N ASP A 91 10.14 20.54 -5.40
CA ASP A 91 9.83 21.06 -4.07
C ASP A 91 8.48 21.77 -4.05
N ASP A 92 7.53 21.20 -3.31
CA ASP A 92 6.19 21.73 -3.16
C ASP A 92 6.06 22.62 -1.92
N HIS A 93 6.86 23.70 -1.87
CA HIS A 93 6.89 24.68 -0.79
C HIS A 93 7.21 24.04 0.59
N SER A 94 8.28 23.29 0.67
CA SER A 94 8.78 22.76 1.95
C SER A 94 9.15 23.89 2.92
N ALA A 95 8.76 23.73 4.19
CA ALA A 95 9.07 24.64 5.26
C ALA A 95 10.31 24.24 6.06
N ASP A 96 10.79 23.01 5.86
CA ASP A 96 11.96 22.41 6.50
C ASP A 96 13.23 22.52 5.63
N ALA A 97 14.27 21.75 5.96
CA ALA A 97 15.53 21.77 5.22
C ALA A 97 15.52 21.02 3.87
N THR A 98 14.38 20.47 3.40
CA THR A 98 14.28 19.67 2.16
C THR A 98 14.97 20.34 0.97
N ALA A 99 14.58 21.57 0.63
CA ALA A 99 15.12 22.28 -0.53
C ALA A 99 16.63 22.61 -0.37
N ALA A 100 17.10 22.87 0.86
CA ALA A 100 18.52 23.14 1.14
C ALA A 100 19.37 21.87 0.93
N ILE A 101 18.89 20.71 1.37
CA ILE A 101 19.56 19.41 1.17
C ILE A 101 19.68 19.11 -0.32
N VAL A 102 18.61 19.28 -1.09
CA VAL A 102 18.62 19.02 -2.54
C VAL A 102 19.57 19.98 -3.25
N ARG A 103 19.58 21.29 -2.94
CA ARG A 103 20.55 22.24 -3.52
C ARG A 103 22.00 21.86 -3.23
N SER A 104 22.30 21.42 -2.02
CA SER A 104 23.64 20.97 -1.64
C SER A 104 24.08 19.73 -2.46
N LEU A 105 23.16 18.79 -2.71
CA LEU A 105 23.44 17.61 -3.52
C LEU A 105 23.54 17.95 -5.02
N SER A 106 22.69 18.81 -5.55
CA SER A 106 22.72 19.22 -6.96
C SER A 106 23.99 19.98 -7.33
N ALA A 107 24.55 20.74 -6.41
CA ALA A 107 25.84 21.43 -6.63
C ALA A 107 27.02 20.46 -6.84
N ARG A 108 26.93 19.24 -6.30
CA ARG A 108 27.96 18.18 -6.41
C ARG A 108 27.65 17.14 -7.48
N HIS A 109 26.38 17.02 -7.86
CA HIS A 109 25.89 15.99 -8.78
C HIS A 109 25.04 16.58 -9.90
N PRO A 110 25.62 16.84 -11.09
CA PRO A 110 24.91 17.49 -12.21
C PRO A 110 23.66 16.73 -12.71
N ARG A 111 23.49 15.46 -12.31
CA ARG A 111 22.31 14.66 -12.63
C ARG A 111 21.08 15.01 -11.78
N ILE A 112 21.25 15.80 -10.71
CA ILE A 112 20.15 16.23 -9.84
C ILE A 112 19.77 17.66 -10.20
N ALA A 113 18.49 17.85 -10.52
CA ALA A 113 17.89 19.16 -10.67
C ALA A 113 16.84 19.39 -9.57
N LEU A 114 16.66 20.64 -9.17
CA LEU A 114 15.63 21.09 -8.25
C LEU A 114 14.73 22.11 -8.97
N VAL A 115 13.43 21.87 -8.92
CA VAL A 115 12.40 22.80 -9.39
C VAL A 115 11.47 23.12 -8.22
N SER A 116 11.16 24.39 -8.01
CA SER A 116 10.12 24.79 -7.08
C SER A 116 8.76 24.79 -7.78
N SER A 117 7.78 24.16 -7.16
CA SER A 117 6.42 24.15 -7.67
C SER A 117 5.81 25.55 -7.63
N PRO A 118 5.08 25.99 -8.65
CA PRO A 118 4.24 27.21 -8.55
C PRO A 118 3.18 27.05 -7.45
N PRO A 119 2.48 28.14 -7.06
CA PRO A 119 1.35 28.06 -6.16
C PRO A 119 0.33 27.02 -6.62
N LEU A 120 -0.18 26.23 -5.66
CA LEU A 120 -1.10 25.12 -5.96
C LEU A 120 -2.40 25.64 -6.56
N PRO A 121 -2.77 25.25 -7.79
CA PRO A 121 -4.03 25.67 -8.39
C PRO A 121 -5.24 25.06 -7.65
N PRO A 122 -6.42 25.69 -7.71
CA PRO A 122 -7.64 25.12 -7.16
C PRO A 122 -7.90 23.71 -7.68
N ARG A 123 -8.41 22.84 -6.83
CA ARG A 123 -8.74 21.43 -7.13
C ARG A 123 -7.55 20.50 -7.38
N TRP A 124 -6.31 20.96 -7.25
CA TRP A 124 -5.14 20.09 -7.34
C TRP A 124 -4.74 19.57 -5.96
N THR A 125 -4.28 18.31 -5.92
CA THR A 125 -3.48 17.83 -4.78
C THR A 125 -2.02 18.24 -4.97
N GLY A 126 -1.29 18.49 -3.87
CA GLY A 126 0.12 18.93 -3.95
C GLY A 126 0.99 17.94 -4.71
N LYS A 127 0.82 16.63 -4.42
CA LYS A 127 1.62 15.58 -5.07
C LYS A 127 1.35 15.49 -6.57
N SER A 128 0.07 15.47 -6.98
CA SER A 128 -0.28 15.46 -8.42
C SER A 128 0.27 16.67 -9.14
N HIS A 129 0.19 17.86 -8.50
CA HIS A 129 0.72 19.10 -9.08
C HIS A 129 2.24 19.05 -9.23
N ALA A 130 2.95 18.63 -8.18
CA ALA A 130 4.40 18.49 -8.23
C ALA A 130 4.86 17.48 -9.30
N CYS A 131 4.19 16.32 -9.41
CA CYS A 131 4.46 15.35 -10.47
C CYS A 131 4.23 15.96 -11.86
N TRP A 132 3.13 16.69 -12.05
CA TRP A 132 2.81 17.35 -13.32
C TRP A 132 3.83 18.43 -13.69
N ILE A 133 4.21 19.28 -12.75
CA ILE A 133 5.28 20.30 -12.94
C ILE A 133 6.59 19.62 -13.32
N GLY A 134 6.94 18.51 -12.62
CA GLY A 134 8.12 17.73 -12.94
C GLY A 134 8.14 17.27 -14.39
N VAL A 135 7.05 16.68 -14.89
CA VAL A 135 6.99 16.22 -16.30
C VAL A 135 7.11 17.39 -17.28
N ARG A 136 6.54 18.54 -16.99
CA ARG A 136 6.65 19.72 -17.86
C ARG A 136 8.05 20.31 -17.94
N ALA A 137 8.91 20.02 -16.98
CA ALA A 137 10.32 20.44 -16.96
C ALA A 137 11.25 19.41 -17.65
N VAL A 138 10.69 18.29 -18.15
CA VAL A 138 11.47 17.20 -18.76
C VAL A 138 11.55 17.38 -20.26
N GLU A 139 12.72 17.22 -20.81
CA GLU A 139 12.98 17.32 -22.25
C GLU A 139 12.20 16.23 -23.04
N PRO A 140 11.78 16.52 -24.30
CA PRO A 140 10.97 15.62 -25.12
C PRO A 140 11.60 14.24 -25.39
N GLU A 141 12.94 14.16 -25.39
CA GLU A 141 13.71 12.95 -25.72
C GLU A 141 13.65 11.90 -24.61
N VAL A 142 13.21 12.26 -23.41
CA VAL A 142 13.03 11.32 -22.30
C VAL A 142 11.85 10.41 -22.59
N GLY A 143 12.12 9.13 -22.84
CA GLY A 143 11.10 8.14 -23.18
C GLY A 143 10.41 7.48 -21.98
N TRP A 144 11.04 7.54 -20.80
CA TRP A 144 10.53 6.94 -19.57
C TRP A 144 10.53 7.93 -18.40
N LEU A 145 9.40 7.99 -17.73
CA LEU A 145 9.20 8.77 -16.50
C LEU A 145 9.13 7.80 -15.32
N CYS A 146 9.85 8.09 -14.25
CA CYS A 146 9.81 7.30 -13.03
C CYS A 146 9.44 8.20 -11.86
N PHE A 147 8.24 8.02 -11.31
CA PHE A 147 7.80 8.73 -10.11
C PHE A 147 8.19 7.93 -8.89
N ILE A 148 8.85 8.58 -7.93
CA ILE A 148 9.32 7.94 -6.70
C ILE A 148 9.02 8.86 -5.52
N ASP A 149 8.42 8.30 -4.44
CA ASP A 149 8.23 9.05 -3.21
C ASP A 149 9.57 9.25 -2.48
N ALA A 150 9.72 10.39 -1.82
CA ALA A 150 10.98 10.78 -1.18
C ALA A 150 11.40 9.88 0.02
N ASP A 151 10.47 9.08 0.54
CA ASP A 151 10.68 8.12 1.63
C ASP A 151 11.06 6.71 1.16
N VAL A 152 11.27 6.52 -0.15
CA VAL A 152 11.67 5.23 -0.73
C VAL A 152 13.19 5.12 -0.80
N THR A 153 13.71 3.99 -0.34
CA THR A 153 15.10 3.58 -0.47
C THR A 153 15.21 2.47 -1.52
N LEU A 154 16.17 2.62 -2.44
CA LEU A 154 16.37 1.68 -3.55
C LEU A 154 17.71 0.93 -3.40
N GLU A 155 17.69 -0.35 -3.69
CA GLU A 155 18.89 -1.16 -3.92
C GLU A 155 19.50 -0.83 -5.29
N ARG A 156 20.80 -1.06 -5.46
CA ARG A 156 21.57 -0.63 -6.64
C ARG A 156 20.98 -1.08 -7.99
N SER A 157 20.36 -2.25 -8.06
CA SER A 157 19.80 -2.80 -9.29
C SER A 157 18.29 -2.53 -9.48
N ALA A 158 17.69 -1.66 -8.66
CA ALA A 158 16.24 -1.45 -8.71
C ALA A 158 15.76 -0.86 -10.04
N VAL A 159 16.41 0.20 -10.51
CA VAL A 159 16.05 0.86 -11.78
C VAL A 159 16.34 -0.07 -12.97
N SER A 160 17.51 -0.70 -13.03
CA SER A 160 17.87 -1.64 -14.10
C SER A 160 16.87 -2.80 -14.20
N SER A 161 16.49 -3.37 -13.04
CA SER A 161 15.51 -4.46 -12.97
C SER A 161 14.12 -4.02 -13.44
N ALA A 162 13.67 -2.84 -13.01
CA ALA A 162 12.37 -2.30 -13.38
C ALA A 162 12.28 -2.04 -14.91
N VAL A 163 13.29 -1.41 -15.47
CA VAL A 163 13.37 -1.10 -16.91
C VAL A 163 13.42 -2.37 -17.75
N LYS A 164 14.29 -3.32 -17.39
CA LYS A 164 14.39 -4.59 -18.09
C LYS A 164 13.04 -5.32 -18.11
N THR A 165 12.39 -5.40 -16.96
CA THR A 165 11.08 -6.07 -16.83
C THR A 165 9.99 -5.35 -17.63
N ALA A 166 9.91 -4.01 -17.51
CA ALA A 166 8.91 -3.23 -18.23
C ALA A 166 9.05 -3.37 -19.75
N ARG A 167 10.30 -3.34 -20.27
CA ARG A 167 10.56 -3.54 -21.70
C ARG A 167 10.27 -4.96 -22.15
N ALA A 168 10.76 -5.97 -21.43
CA ALA A 168 10.58 -7.37 -21.81
C ALA A 168 9.11 -7.80 -21.83
N GLN A 169 8.26 -7.22 -20.97
CA GLN A 169 6.84 -7.53 -20.92
C GLN A 169 5.96 -6.53 -21.70
N GLY A 170 6.55 -5.54 -22.36
CA GLY A 170 5.83 -4.53 -23.11
C GLY A 170 4.85 -3.74 -22.24
N LEU A 171 5.30 -3.33 -21.02
CA LEU A 171 4.48 -2.58 -20.10
C LEU A 171 4.49 -1.10 -20.43
N ASP A 172 3.33 -0.46 -20.30
CA ASP A 172 3.20 0.99 -20.32
C ASP A 172 3.39 1.60 -18.92
N LEU A 173 2.99 0.89 -17.86
CA LEU A 173 3.21 1.26 -16.45
C LEU A 173 3.64 0.02 -15.65
N LEU A 174 4.76 0.13 -14.97
CA LEU A 174 5.18 -0.78 -13.90
C LEU A 174 5.13 -0.03 -12.57
N SER A 175 4.27 -0.49 -11.66
CA SER A 175 4.26 -0.04 -10.27
C SER A 175 4.94 -1.09 -9.38
N LEU A 176 5.74 -0.65 -8.42
CA LEU A 176 6.44 -1.54 -7.48
C LEU A 176 6.00 -1.25 -6.05
N MET A 177 5.63 -2.31 -5.34
CA MET A 177 5.30 -2.25 -3.92
C MET A 177 6.56 -2.46 -3.09
N PRO A 178 7.09 -1.43 -2.40
CA PRO A 178 8.25 -1.57 -1.53
C PRO A 178 7.95 -2.41 -0.30
N ARG A 179 8.99 -3.01 0.27
CA ARG A 179 8.91 -3.59 1.60
C ARG A 179 8.68 -2.49 2.63
N GLN A 180 7.66 -2.67 3.46
CA GLN A 180 7.35 -1.74 4.55
C GLN A 180 8.32 -1.93 5.72
N GLU A 181 9.02 -0.89 6.15
CA GLU A 181 9.83 -0.88 7.36
C GLU A 181 8.97 -0.43 8.55
N LEU A 182 8.81 -1.33 9.51
CA LEU A 182 7.94 -1.11 10.67
C LEU A 182 8.80 -1.02 11.94
N ARG A 183 8.97 0.17 12.50
CA ARG A 183 9.85 0.39 13.64
C ARG A 183 9.11 0.73 14.94
N SER A 184 8.05 1.54 14.88
CA SER A 184 7.27 1.93 16.06
C SER A 184 6.17 0.91 16.40
N PHE A 185 5.65 1.00 17.63
CA PHE A 185 4.53 0.19 18.09
C PHE A 185 3.30 0.35 17.17
N ALA A 186 2.94 1.58 16.82
CA ALA A 186 1.79 1.87 15.97
C ALA A 186 1.90 1.22 14.58
N GLU A 187 3.07 1.36 13.94
CA GLU A 187 3.34 0.78 12.63
C GLU A 187 3.20 -0.75 12.67
N ARG A 188 3.82 -1.40 13.69
CA ARG A 188 3.82 -2.85 13.85
C ARG A 188 2.44 -3.42 14.19
N LEU A 189 1.61 -2.66 14.89
CA LEU A 189 0.27 -3.09 15.27
C LEU A 189 -0.73 -2.97 14.11
N ILE A 190 -0.70 -1.86 13.37
CA ILE A 190 -1.78 -1.48 12.46
C ILE A 190 -1.49 -1.90 11.02
N LEU A 191 -0.28 -1.63 10.50
CA LEU A 191 0.00 -1.83 9.07
C LEU A 191 -0.12 -3.30 8.63
N PRO A 192 0.36 -4.32 9.38
CA PRO A 192 0.16 -5.71 9.02
C PRO A 192 -1.32 -6.08 8.93
N CYS A 193 -2.14 -5.65 9.89
CA CYS A 193 -3.59 -5.89 9.87
C CYS A 193 -4.26 -5.26 8.66
N GLY A 194 -3.91 -4.02 8.32
CA GLY A 194 -4.42 -3.32 7.14
C GLY A 194 -4.06 -4.02 5.83
N LEU A 195 -2.80 -4.45 5.67
CA LEU A 195 -2.33 -5.15 4.47
C LEU A 195 -2.94 -6.55 4.33
N ILE A 196 -3.16 -7.27 5.45
CA ILE A 196 -3.89 -8.53 5.45
C ILE A 196 -5.36 -8.28 5.03
N LEU A 197 -6.02 -7.26 5.57
CA LEU A 197 -7.38 -6.90 5.19
C LEU A 197 -7.48 -6.60 3.69
N LEU A 198 -6.54 -5.84 3.14
CA LEU A 198 -6.49 -5.56 1.70
C LEU A 198 -6.35 -6.84 0.87
N SER A 199 -5.57 -7.83 1.33
CA SER A 199 -5.45 -9.12 0.65
C SER A 199 -6.76 -9.93 0.62
N PHE A 200 -7.67 -9.66 1.56
CA PHE A 200 -9.01 -10.27 1.56
C PHE A 200 -9.99 -9.55 0.64
N VAL A 201 -9.82 -8.25 0.43
CA VAL A 201 -10.75 -7.40 -0.33
C VAL A 201 -10.37 -7.34 -1.81
N GLN A 202 -9.11 -7.08 -2.11
CA GLN A 202 -8.63 -6.91 -3.49
C GLN A 202 -8.46 -8.26 -4.20
N ASP A 203 -8.77 -8.31 -5.49
CA ASP A 203 -8.45 -9.47 -6.35
C ASP A 203 -7.28 -9.15 -7.27
N LEU A 204 -6.07 -9.48 -6.81
CA LEU A 204 -4.84 -9.20 -7.55
C LEU A 204 -4.79 -9.91 -8.92
N ARG A 205 -5.47 -11.04 -9.10
CA ARG A 205 -5.53 -11.72 -10.42
C ARG A 205 -6.25 -10.85 -11.42
N HIS A 206 -7.38 -10.26 -11.04
CA HIS A 206 -8.10 -9.32 -11.88
C HIS A 206 -7.28 -8.05 -12.11
N CYS A 207 -6.62 -7.54 -11.07
CA CYS A 207 -5.77 -6.36 -11.18
C CYS A 207 -4.58 -6.57 -12.13
N GLN A 208 -4.01 -7.79 -12.20
CA GLN A 208 -2.91 -8.14 -13.10
C GLN A 208 -3.37 -8.50 -14.52
N SER A 209 -4.65 -8.80 -14.71
CA SER A 209 -5.19 -9.17 -16.03
C SER A 209 -5.29 -7.96 -16.97
N ARG A 210 -4.82 -8.10 -18.19
CA ARG A 210 -4.94 -7.06 -19.24
C ARG A 210 -6.39 -6.85 -19.72
N SER A 211 -7.26 -7.85 -19.54
CA SER A 211 -8.65 -7.81 -20.00
C SER A 211 -9.64 -7.26 -18.97
N ARG A 212 -9.17 -6.89 -17.77
CA ARG A 212 -9.99 -6.39 -16.68
C ARG A 212 -9.64 -4.94 -16.35
N ASN A 213 -10.63 -4.17 -15.91
CA ASN A 213 -10.45 -2.75 -15.55
C ASN A 213 -9.99 -2.54 -14.10
N GLU A 214 -10.05 -3.59 -13.27
CA GLU A 214 -9.56 -3.54 -11.91
C GLU A 214 -8.04 -3.31 -11.91
N VAL A 215 -7.58 -2.43 -11.04
CA VAL A 215 -6.17 -2.08 -10.93
C VAL A 215 -5.79 -1.85 -9.48
N VAL A 216 -4.56 -2.20 -9.16
CA VAL A 216 -3.86 -1.78 -7.94
C VAL A 216 -2.52 -1.20 -8.39
N ALA A 217 -2.18 -0.04 -7.86
CA ALA A 217 -0.91 0.61 -8.05
C ALA A 217 -0.49 1.32 -6.75
N THR A 218 0.77 1.60 -6.60
CA THR A 218 1.31 2.42 -5.52
C THR A 218 2.22 3.49 -6.08
N GLY A 219 2.05 4.71 -5.60
CA GLY A 219 2.83 5.88 -6.02
C GLY A 219 4.28 5.88 -5.52
N GLN A 220 4.65 4.92 -4.68
CA GLN A 220 6.00 4.81 -4.11
C GLN A 220 7.06 4.54 -5.16
N PHE A 221 6.72 3.82 -6.23
CA PHE A 221 7.55 3.66 -7.43
C PHE A 221 6.66 3.36 -8.63
N MET A 222 6.65 4.25 -9.61
CA MET A 222 5.88 4.12 -10.85
C MET A 222 6.78 4.45 -12.05
N LEU A 223 7.14 3.42 -12.82
CA LEU A 223 7.87 3.57 -14.09
C LEU A 223 6.87 3.55 -15.23
N VAL A 224 6.72 4.64 -15.98
CA VAL A 224 5.73 4.80 -17.04
C VAL A 224 6.39 5.26 -18.33
N ARG A 225 5.91 4.74 -19.47
CA ARG A 225 6.29 5.26 -20.78
C ARG A 225 5.70 6.65 -20.98
N ARG A 226 6.50 7.57 -21.53
CA ARG A 226 6.06 8.95 -21.72
C ARG A 226 4.84 9.08 -22.63
N ASP A 227 4.83 8.36 -23.75
CA ASP A 227 3.69 8.35 -24.67
C ASP A 227 2.39 7.86 -24.02
N ALA A 228 2.48 6.85 -23.14
CA ALA A 228 1.35 6.37 -22.38
C ALA A 228 0.87 7.39 -21.34
N TYR A 229 1.82 8.07 -20.65
CA TYR A 229 1.51 9.14 -19.71
C TYR A 229 0.76 10.28 -20.39
N GLU A 230 1.24 10.75 -21.54
CA GLU A 230 0.66 11.86 -22.30
C GLU A 230 -0.71 11.49 -22.88
N ALA A 231 -0.87 10.25 -23.37
CA ALA A 231 -2.11 9.77 -23.97
C ALA A 231 -3.32 9.80 -23.01
N VAL A 232 -3.11 9.72 -21.69
CA VAL A 232 -4.19 9.79 -20.69
C VAL A 232 -4.30 11.16 -20.01
N GLY A 233 -3.50 12.14 -20.45
CA GLY A 233 -3.47 13.50 -19.88
C GLY A 233 -2.66 13.61 -18.59
N GLY A 234 -1.87 12.58 -18.25
CA GLY A 234 -0.96 12.56 -17.11
C GLY A 234 -1.60 12.91 -15.78
N HIS A 235 -0.84 13.52 -14.88
CA HIS A 235 -1.34 13.92 -13.56
C HIS A 235 -2.39 15.04 -13.61
N ALA A 236 -2.47 15.80 -14.72
CA ALA A 236 -3.53 16.80 -14.89
C ALA A 236 -4.92 16.16 -14.95
N ALA A 237 -5.03 14.98 -15.54
CA ALA A 237 -6.30 14.26 -15.63
C ALA A 237 -6.77 13.66 -14.29
N VAL A 238 -5.88 13.57 -13.29
CA VAL A 238 -6.15 13.05 -11.94
C VAL A 238 -5.84 14.08 -10.85
N CYS A 239 -5.81 15.35 -11.18
CA CYS A 239 -5.32 16.43 -10.34
C CYS A 239 -6.00 16.51 -8.96
N ALA A 240 -7.28 16.16 -8.87
CA ALA A 240 -8.08 16.20 -7.64
C ALA A 240 -8.10 14.86 -6.88
N ALA A 241 -7.50 13.81 -7.43
CA ALA A 241 -7.51 12.49 -6.81
C ALA A 241 -6.61 12.45 -5.58
N ILE A 242 -7.12 11.93 -4.46
CA ILE A 242 -6.35 11.74 -3.23
C ILE A 242 -5.36 10.57 -3.38
N CYS A 243 -5.80 9.51 -4.08
CA CYS A 243 -4.97 8.39 -4.50
C CYS A 243 -4.70 8.53 -6.01
N GLU A 244 -3.84 9.47 -6.36
CA GLU A 244 -3.52 9.84 -7.74
C GLU A 244 -2.90 8.68 -8.52
N ASP A 245 -2.10 7.86 -7.86
CA ASP A 245 -1.44 6.67 -8.38
C ASP A 245 -2.44 5.61 -8.87
N LEU A 246 -3.43 5.32 -8.03
CA LEU A 246 -4.50 4.36 -8.34
C LEU A 246 -5.36 4.87 -9.50
N GLU A 247 -5.76 6.15 -9.47
CA GLU A 247 -6.61 6.73 -10.51
C GLU A 247 -5.87 6.88 -11.83
N PHE A 248 -4.58 7.23 -11.79
CA PHE A 248 -3.73 7.30 -12.98
C PHE A 248 -3.56 5.91 -13.62
N ALA A 249 -3.25 4.89 -12.81
CA ALA A 249 -3.14 3.52 -13.29
C ALA A 249 -4.48 3.00 -13.86
N ARG A 250 -5.62 3.38 -13.26
CA ARG A 250 -6.95 3.05 -13.75
C ARG A 250 -7.21 3.65 -15.13
N ARG A 251 -6.88 4.93 -15.34
CA ARG A 251 -7.02 5.60 -16.64
C ARG A 251 -6.19 4.92 -17.72
N LEU A 252 -4.93 4.60 -17.42
CA LEU A 252 -4.08 3.85 -18.35
C LEU A 252 -4.73 2.52 -18.75
N LYS A 253 -5.21 1.78 -17.78
CA LYS A 253 -5.81 0.47 -18.03
C LYS A 253 -7.11 0.54 -18.84
N GLN A 254 -7.93 1.56 -18.59
CA GLN A 254 -9.16 1.82 -19.35
C GLN A 254 -8.90 2.16 -20.83
N THR A 255 -7.73 2.69 -21.16
CA THR A 255 -7.32 2.93 -22.55
C THR A 255 -6.60 1.73 -23.19
N GLY A 256 -6.64 0.55 -22.56
CA GLY A 256 -6.02 -0.67 -23.06
C GLY A 256 -4.51 -0.75 -22.84
N ARG A 257 -3.92 0.16 -22.07
CA ARG A 257 -2.48 0.16 -21.76
C ARG A 257 -2.12 -0.96 -20.79
N ALA A 258 -0.90 -1.48 -20.95
CA ALA A 258 -0.39 -2.57 -20.12
C ALA A 258 0.11 -2.04 -18.78
N VAL A 259 -0.65 -2.30 -17.71
CA VAL A 259 -0.33 -1.90 -16.34
C VAL A 259 -0.06 -3.13 -15.49
N LEU A 260 1.03 -3.13 -14.73
CA LEU A 260 1.42 -4.24 -13.85
C LEU A 260 1.89 -3.71 -12.48
N LEU A 261 1.42 -4.33 -11.41
CA LEU A 261 1.97 -4.18 -10.07
C LEU A 261 2.87 -5.36 -9.74
N MET A 262 4.07 -5.11 -9.23
CA MET A 262 4.99 -6.16 -8.76
C MET A 262 5.48 -5.88 -7.34
N GLY A 263 5.81 -6.93 -6.61
CA GLY A 263 6.52 -6.82 -5.34
C GLY A 263 7.96 -6.40 -5.56
N GLY A 264 8.37 -5.33 -4.92
CA GLY A 264 9.74 -4.82 -4.92
C GLY A 264 10.59 -5.33 -3.75
N ASP A 265 10.14 -6.38 -3.07
CA ASP A 265 10.83 -6.97 -1.91
C ASP A 265 12.30 -7.29 -2.24
N GLY A 266 13.23 -6.71 -1.46
CA GLY A 266 14.67 -6.88 -1.68
C GLY A 266 15.30 -5.93 -2.70
N LEU A 267 14.50 -5.07 -3.35
CA LEU A 267 14.98 -4.00 -4.24
C LEU A 267 14.54 -2.62 -3.78
N LEU A 268 13.39 -2.53 -3.11
CA LEU A 268 12.85 -1.28 -2.57
C LEU A 268 12.38 -1.46 -1.14
N SER A 269 12.58 -0.44 -0.31
CA SER A 269 11.98 -0.34 1.01
C SER A 269 11.51 1.08 1.27
N THR A 270 10.51 1.21 2.15
CA THR A 270 9.99 2.51 2.60
C THR A 270 9.60 2.45 4.05
N ARG A 271 9.74 3.56 4.77
CA ARG A 271 9.14 3.79 6.06
C ARG A 271 8.12 4.91 5.95
N MET A 272 6.94 4.59 5.46
CA MET A 272 5.88 5.56 5.17
C MET A 272 5.43 6.36 6.40
N TYR A 273 5.47 5.76 7.59
CA TYR A 273 5.02 6.38 8.84
C TYR A 273 6.06 6.19 9.95
N THR A 274 6.20 7.19 10.82
CA THR A 274 7.16 7.20 11.92
C THR A 274 6.50 7.20 13.31
N GLY A 275 5.29 6.67 13.41
CA GLY A 275 4.52 6.56 14.64
C GLY A 275 3.10 7.11 14.52
N TRP A 276 2.40 7.24 15.63
CA TRP A 276 0.98 7.64 15.69
C TRP A 276 0.68 8.95 14.97
N ARG A 277 1.55 9.95 15.12
CA ARG A 277 1.34 11.31 14.58
C ARG A 277 1.32 11.37 13.07
N THR A 278 2.03 10.46 12.39
CA THR A 278 2.09 10.40 10.93
C THR A 278 1.16 9.30 10.38
N LEU A 279 1.04 8.18 11.09
CA LEU A 279 0.26 7.03 10.66
C LEU A 279 -1.25 7.31 10.65
N TRP A 280 -1.78 7.87 11.73
CA TRP A 280 -3.22 8.13 11.83
C TRP A 280 -3.74 9.06 10.72
N PRO A 281 -3.19 10.28 10.55
CA PRO A 281 -3.66 11.17 9.48
C PRO A 281 -3.39 10.62 8.08
N GLY A 282 -2.28 9.89 7.90
CA GLY A 282 -1.92 9.30 6.61
C GLY A 282 -2.89 8.20 6.17
N LEU A 283 -3.24 7.27 7.05
CA LEU A 283 -4.25 6.25 6.78
C LEU A 283 -5.64 6.87 6.66
N ALA A 284 -6.03 7.78 7.56
CA ALA A 284 -7.33 8.44 7.51
C ALA A 284 -7.56 9.23 6.21
N LYS A 285 -6.50 9.71 5.57
CA LYS A 285 -6.58 10.37 4.25
C LYS A 285 -7.01 9.37 3.15
N ASN A 286 -6.46 8.15 3.15
CA ASN A 286 -6.52 7.25 1.99
C ASN A 286 -7.60 6.15 2.09
N LEU A 287 -8.02 5.74 3.31
CA LEU A 287 -8.83 4.52 3.50
C LEU A 287 -10.14 4.53 2.73
N VAL A 288 -10.86 5.64 2.69
CA VAL A 288 -12.14 5.74 1.97
C VAL A 288 -11.96 5.47 0.48
N GLU A 289 -10.92 6.04 -0.13
CA GLU A 289 -10.65 5.86 -1.56
C GLU A 289 -10.13 4.43 -1.85
N THR A 290 -9.30 3.89 -0.96
CA THR A 290 -8.71 2.54 -1.11
C THR A 290 -9.76 1.43 -0.95
N LEU A 291 -10.75 1.63 -0.07
CA LEU A 291 -11.75 0.62 0.26
C LEU A 291 -13.08 0.77 -0.50
N GLY A 292 -13.18 1.73 -1.44
CA GLY A 292 -14.34 1.87 -2.33
C GLY A 292 -15.49 2.71 -1.78
N GLY A 293 -15.16 3.72 -0.97
CA GLY A 293 -16.12 4.71 -0.48
C GLY A 293 -16.59 4.51 0.96
N PRO A 294 -17.32 5.48 1.53
CA PRO A 294 -17.67 5.49 2.93
C PRO A 294 -18.44 4.25 3.43
N PRO A 295 -19.49 3.74 2.75
CA PRO A 295 -20.21 2.56 3.22
C PRO A 295 -19.34 1.30 3.24
N ALA A 296 -18.55 1.08 2.21
CA ALA A 296 -17.65 -0.07 2.12
C ALA A 296 -16.58 -0.01 3.21
N THR A 297 -16.01 1.18 3.47
CA THR A 297 -14.99 1.40 4.51
C THR A 297 -15.54 1.05 5.89
N LEU A 298 -16.75 1.53 6.25
CA LEU A 298 -17.38 1.23 7.55
C LEU A 298 -17.77 -0.24 7.66
N GLY A 299 -18.36 -0.82 6.61
CA GLY A 299 -18.76 -2.23 6.58
C GLY A 299 -17.57 -3.17 6.77
N LEU A 300 -16.47 -2.92 6.05
CA LEU A 300 -15.24 -3.70 6.16
C LEU A 300 -14.55 -3.52 7.52
N ALA A 301 -14.50 -2.30 8.06
CA ALA A 301 -13.95 -2.03 9.38
C ALA A 301 -14.73 -2.77 10.47
N PHE A 302 -16.05 -2.74 10.43
CA PHE A 302 -16.93 -3.44 11.36
C PHE A 302 -16.75 -4.97 11.27
N ALA A 303 -16.80 -5.51 10.05
CA ALA A 303 -16.57 -6.94 9.82
C ALA A 303 -15.19 -7.41 10.31
N ALA A 304 -14.13 -6.61 10.05
CA ALA A 304 -12.78 -6.93 10.49
C ALA A 304 -12.67 -6.98 12.03
N VAL A 305 -13.30 -6.06 12.75
CA VAL A 305 -13.33 -6.05 14.22
C VAL A 305 -14.08 -7.29 14.75
N ILE A 306 -15.28 -7.56 14.23
CA ILE A 306 -16.06 -8.73 14.65
C ILE A 306 -15.25 -10.02 14.44
N LEU A 307 -14.72 -10.22 13.23
CA LEU A 307 -13.95 -11.43 12.92
C LEU A 307 -12.67 -11.54 13.75
N ALA A 308 -12.00 -10.42 14.03
CA ALA A 308 -10.80 -10.42 14.83
C ALA A 308 -11.07 -10.82 16.30
N TRP A 309 -12.12 -10.29 16.90
CA TRP A 309 -12.49 -10.62 18.28
C TRP A 309 -13.17 -11.99 18.38
N ALA A 310 -13.86 -12.46 17.34
CA ALA A 310 -14.44 -13.80 17.29
C ALA A 310 -13.39 -14.90 17.53
N ALA A 311 -12.13 -14.68 17.10
CA ALA A 311 -11.02 -15.59 17.35
C ALA A 311 -10.76 -15.87 18.84
N PHE A 312 -11.23 -15.04 19.74
CA PHE A 312 -11.11 -15.20 21.19
C PHE A 312 -12.47 -15.45 21.85
N ILE A 313 -13.51 -14.77 21.42
CA ILE A 313 -14.84 -14.84 22.03
C ILE A 313 -15.48 -16.21 21.79
N VAL A 314 -15.41 -16.75 20.56
CA VAL A 314 -16.08 -18.01 20.21
C VAL A 314 -15.52 -19.19 21.05
N PRO A 315 -14.20 -19.46 21.09
CA PRO A 315 -13.69 -20.57 21.90
C PRO A 315 -13.90 -20.36 23.41
N ILE A 316 -13.91 -19.12 23.92
CA ILE A 316 -14.21 -18.85 25.33
C ILE A 316 -15.68 -19.18 25.65
N SER A 317 -16.61 -18.83 24.76
CA SER A 317 -18.03 -19.16 24.90
C SER A 317 -18.27 -20.67 24.92
N ASP A 318 -17.68 -21.39 23.95
CA ASP A 318 -17.81 -22.85 23.84
C ASP A 318 -17.16 -23.57 25.02
N LEU A 319 -16.00 -23.10 25.49
CA LEU A 319 -15.36 -23.60 26.71
C LEU A 319 -16.28 -23.45 27.94
N ALA A 320 -16.92 -22.28 28.07
CA ALA A 320 -17.86 -22.04 29.17
C ALA A 320 -19.08 -22.96 29.08
N GLY A 321 -19.60 -23.26 27.87
CA GLY A 321 -20.66 -24.25 27.64
C GLY A 321 -20.23 -25.65 28.07
N TRP A 322 -19.06 -26.09 27.63
CA TRP A 322 -18.50 -27.41 27.99
C TRP A 322 -18.30 -27.57 29.51
N LEU A 323 -17.78 -26.53 30.18
CA LEU A 323 -17.60 -26.55 31.64
C LEU A 323 -18.92 -26.60 32.40
N ARG A 324 -20.04 -26.16 31.81
CA ARG A 324 -21.40 -26.29 32.35
C ARG A 324 -22.01 -27.67 32.10
N GLY A 325 -21.31 -28.58 31.41
CA GLY A 325 -21.76 -29.95 31.14
C GLY A 325 -22.58 -30.12 29.85
N ASP A 326 -22.52 -29.15 28.92
CA ASP A 326 -23.20 -29.24 27.62
C ASP A 326 -22.42 -30.21 26.71
N GLN A 327 -23.00 -31.41 26.45
CA GLN A 327 -22.30 -32.48 25.74
C GLN A 327 -21.88 -32.15 24.31
N GLY A 328 -22.62 -31.30 23.61
CA GLY A 328 -22.29 -30.84 22.25
C GLY A 328 -21.21 -29.74 22.21
N ALA A 329 -20.99 -29.04 23.32
CA ALA A 329 -20.05 -27.90 23.38
C ALA A 329 -18.59 -28.31 23.18
N LEU A 330 -18.20 -29.57 23.45
CA LEU A 330 -16.84 -30.03 23.17
C LEU A 330 -16.53 -30.03 21.66
N SER A 331 -17.46 -30.47 20.83
CA SER A 331 -17.31 -30.47 19.38
C SER A 331 -17.24 -29.04 18.82
N ALA A 332 -18.10 -28.14 19.34
CA ALA A 332 -18.06 -26.72 19.01
C ALA A 332 -16.72 -26.08 19.40
N LEU A 333 -16.23 -26.36 20.63
CA LEU A 333 -14.94 -25.87 21.12
C LEU A 333 -13.77 -26.33 20.25
N ILE A 334 -13.74 -27.57 19.80
CA ILE A 334 -12.70 -28.09 18.91
C ILE A 334 -12.69 -27.32 17.59
N LEU A 335 -13.85 -27.08 16.97
CA LEU A 335 -13.96 -26.31 15.74
C LEU A 335 -13.56 -24.84 15.94
N ALA A 336 -14.01 -24.23 17.05
CA ALA A 336 -13.64 -22.87 17.42
C ALA A 336 -12.13 -22.71 17.60
N LEU A 337 -11.50 -23.63 18.34
CA LEU A 337 -10.04 -23.63 18.54
C LEU A 337 -9.28 -23.82 17.22
N ALA A 338 -9.76 -24.69 16.33
CA ALA A 338 -9.17 -24.87 15.01
C ALA A 338 -9.22 -23.58 14.17
N GLY A 339 -10.38 -22.92 14.10
CA GLY A 339 -10.54 -21.64 13.40
C GLY A 339 -9.71 -20.51 14.01
N SER A 340 -9.72 -20.41 15.34
CA SER A 340 -8.94 -19.39 16.07
C SER A 340 -7.44 -19.63 15.97
N GLY A 341 -7.00 -20.87 16.05
CA GLY A 341 -5.60 -21.26 15.83
C GLY A 341 -5.14 -20.91 14.41
N ALA A 342 -6.00 -21.13 13.40
CA ALA A 342 -5.71 -20.76 12.03
C ALA A 342 -5.62 -19.23 11.86
N ALA A 343 -6.53 -18.46 12.46
CA ALA A 343 -6.51 -16.99 12.45
C ALA A 343 -5.24 -16.44 13.13
N LEU A 344 -4.90 -16.93 14.32
CA LEU A 344 -3.67 -16.60 15.04
C LEU A 344 -2.43 -16.97 14.20
N GLY A 345 -2.42 -18.17 13.63
CA GLY A 345 -1.34 -18.66 12.79
C GLY A 345 -1.07 -17.75 11.59
N LEU A 346 -2.13 -17.26 10.91
CA LEU A 346 -2.01 -16.30 9.82
C LEU A 346 -1.33 -15.00 10.28
N HIS A 347 -1.80 -14.42 11.40
CA HIS A 347 -1.26 -13.15 11.91
C HIS A 347 0.15 -13.28 12.47
N VAL A 348 0.47 -14.41 13.13
CA VAL A 348 1.84 -14.72 13.56
C VAL A 348 2.74 -14.93 12.34
N ALA A 349 2.32 -15.67 11.33
CA ALA A 349 3.09 -15.84 10.09
C ALA A 349 3.36 -14.49 9.39
N ALA A 350 2.40 -13.56 9.42
CA ALA A 350 2.58 -12.21 8.89
C ALA A 350 3.68 -11.45 9.63
N THR A 351 3.88 -11.65 10.94
CA THR A 351 4.97 -10.98 11.67
C THR A 351 6.36 -11.35 11.16
N PHE A 352 6.55 -12.60 10.73
CA PHE A 352 7.81 -13.03 10.09
C PHE A 352 8.00 -12.39 8.72
N TYR A 353 6.93 -12.25 7.94
CA TYR A 353 6.97 -11.54 6.65
C TYR A 353 7.38 -10.07 6.84
N PHE A 354 6.78 -9.38 7.84
CA PHE A 354 7.07 -7.98 8.16
C PHE A 354 8.32 -7.80 9.02
N ARG A 355 8.98 -8.87 9.46
CA ARG A 355 10.19 -8.87 10.32
C ARG A 355 9.96 -8.10 11.62
N ILE A 356 8.83 -8.34 12.27
CA ILE A 356 8.45 -7.75 13.57
C ILE A 356 8.31 -8.86 14.64
N PRO A 357 8.34 -8.51 15.94
CA PRO A 357 8.17 -9.49 17.01
C PRO A 357 6.84 -10.24 16.88
N PHE A 358 6.88 -11.56 17.10
CA PHE A 358 5.74 -12.48 16.88
C PHE A 358 4.49 -12.13 17.70
N TRP A 359 4.67 -11.54 18.89
CA TRP A 359 3.56 -11.20 19.78
C TRP A 359 2.59 -10.15 19.21
N TYR A 360 3.02 -9.34 18.22
CA TYR A 360 2.09 -8.46 17.48
C TYR A 360 1.02 -9.28 16.75
N GLY A 361 1.35 -10.50 16.30
CA GLY A 361 0.39 -11.41 15.71
C GLY A 361 -0.64 -11.93 16.72
N LEU A 362 -0.33 -11.97 18.02
CA LEU A 362 -1.27 -12.40 19.05
C LEU A 362 -2.29 -11.31 19.42
N VAL A 363 -1.90 -10.04 19.28
CA VAL A 363 -2.73 -8.87 19.64
C VAL A 363 -3.41 -8.24 18.41
N PHE A 364 -3.52 -8.97 17.30
CA PHE A 364 -4.12 -8.46 16.07
C PHE A 364 -5.54 -7.87 16.23
N PRO A 365 -6.42 -8.31 17.16
CA PRO A 365 -7.72 -7.67 17.32
C PRO A 365 -7.62 -6.19 17.72
N LEU A 366 -6.59 -5.82 18.50
CA LEU A 366 -6.35 -4.42 18.82
C LEU A 366 -5.95 -3.63 17.56
N GLY A 367 -5.15 -4.24 16.66
CA GLY A 367 -4.79 -3.64 15.39
C GLY A 367 -6.00 -3.33 14.51
N TYR A 368 -6.93 -4.29 14.37
CA TYR A 368 -8.18 -4.07 13.64
C TYR A 368 -9.10 -3.07 14.33
N THR A 369 -9.17 -3.08 15.66
CA THR A 369 -9.98 -2.11 16.44
C THR A 369 -9.48 -0.69 16.21
N VAL A 370 -8.18 -0.45 16.31
CA VAL A 370 -7.60 0.87 16.03
C VAL A 370 -7.74 1.22 14.55
N GLY A 371 -7.55 0.25 13.65
CA GLY A 371 -7.80 0.43 12.21
C GLY A 371 -9.24 0.86 11.91
N ALA A 372 -10.21 0.31 12.62
CA ALA A 372 -11.62 0.72 12.50
C ALA A 372 -11.87 2.15 13.00
N LEU A 373 -11.23 2.57 14.09
CA LEU A 373 -11.29 3.96 14.55
C LEU A 373 -10.70 4.94 13.53
N ILE A 374 -9.60 4.57 12.89
CA ILE A 374 -9.02 5.36 11.79
C ILE A 374 -9.97 5.38 10.58
N ALA A 375 -10.64 4.27 10.26
CA ALA A 375 -11.63 4.20 9.18
C ALA A 375 -12.82 5.12 9.43
N ILE A 376 -13.34 5.16 10.67
CA ILE A 376 -14.41 6.09 11.08
C ILE A 376 -13.93 7.55 10.92
N ASP A 377 -12.73 7.88 11.35
CA ASP A 377 -12.18 9.24 11.18
C ASP A 377 -11.97 9.58 9.70
N SER A 378 -11.56 8.60 8.88
CA SER A 378 -11.44 8.76 7.42
C SER A 378 -12.78 9.15 6.78
N VAL A 379 -13.84 8.40 7.13
CA VAL A 379 -15.21 8.69 6.63
C VAL A 379 -15.69 10.06 7.12
N ARG A 380 -15.48 10.37 8.40
CA ARG A 380 -15.84 11.68 8.97
C ARG A 380 -15.15 12.82 8.24
N ARG A 381 -13.84 12.72 7.97
CA ARG A 381 -13.05 13.73 7.23
C ARG A 381 -13.56 13.88 5.81
N ARG A 382 -13.89 12.76 5.15
CA ARG A 382 -14.42 12.78 3.77
C ARG A 382 -15.78 13.49 3.69
N ILE A 383 -16.71 13.16 4.59
CA ILE A 383 -18.04 13.79 4.63
C ILE A 383 -17.96 15.27 5.00
N SER A 384 -17.04 15.66 5.88
CA SER A 384 -16.89 17.06 6.30
C SER A 384 -16.02 17.91 5.35
N GLY A 385 -15.49 17.34 4.25
CA GLY A 385 -14.59 18.06 3.32
C GLY A 385 -13.27 18.50 3.99
N ARG A 386 -12.81 17.80 5.03
CA ARG A 386 -11.61 18.17 5.81
C ARG A 386 -10.48 17.14 5.68
N VAL A 387 -10.33 16.55 4.51
CA VAL A 387 -9.17 15.68 4.24
C VAL A 387 -7.92 16.54 4.24
N SER A 388 -6.98 16.28 5.13
CA SER A 388 -5.75 17.08 5.25
C SER A 388 -4.50 16.23 5.11
N TRP A 389 -3.47 16.79 4.49
CA TRP A 389 -2.15 16.18 4.38
C TRP A 389 -1.05 17.24 4.31
N LYS A 390 0.02 17.08 5.13
CA LYS A 390 1.17 18.00 5.18
C LYS A 390 0.75 19.48 5.19
N GLY A 391 -0.19 19.83 6.10
CA GLY A 391 -0.66 21.19 6.32
C GLY A 391 -1.66 21.73 5.27
N ARG A 392 -2.03 20.95 4.25
CA ARG A 392 -3.07 21.33 3.27
C ARG A 392 -4.37 20.61 3.51
N ILE A 393 -5.48 21.30 3.27
CA ILE A 393 -6.84 20.74 3.32
C ILE A 393 -7.30 20.54 1.87
N TYR A 394 -7.82 19.36 1.59
CA TYR A 394 -8.42 18.98 0.31
C TYR A 394 -9.94 18.80 0.51
N SER A 395 -10.73 19.48 -0.28
CA SER A 395 -12.20 19.44 -0.25
C SER A 395 -12.77 18.66 -1.43
#